data_1fd6f289433dac447eaf06f0227aea45
#
_entry.id   1fd6f289433dac447eaf06f0227aea45
#
_cell.length_a   1.000
_cell.length_b   1.000
_cell.length_c   1.000
_cell.angle_alpha   90.00
_cell.angle_beta   90.00
_cell.angle_gamma   90.00
#
_symmetry.space_group_name_H-M   'P 1'
#
loop_
_entity.id
_entity.type
_entity.pdbx_description
1 polymer ?
#
loop_
_entity_poly.entity_id
_entity_poly.type
_entity_poly.pdbx_seq_one_letter_code
_entity_poly.pdbx_strand_id
1 'polypeptide(L)'
;MGPVSGTAPVELERPETDDVVLPDTPWITIVWNDPINLMSYVTYVFQTYFSYPRKKAEKLMMDVHKRGKAVVSSGTREEMERDVEAMHSYGLWATLEKSGKGGDGKSGNV
;
A
#
# COMPACT_ATOMS: atom_id res chain seq x y z
N MET A 1 -20.95 7.50 30.13
CA MET A 1 -20.46 7.35 30.29
C MET A 1 -20.20 7.30 30.00
N GLY A 2 -20.91 7.96 30.32
CA GLY A 2 -20.25 7.74 30.32
C GLY A 2 -20.00 7.78 29.61
N PRO A 3 -19.66 7.74 29.50
CA PRO A 3 -19.06 7.69 29.25
C PRO A 3 -18.65 7.73 28.72
N VAL A 4 -18.70 7.61 28.74
CA VAL A 4 -17.93 7.56 28.65
C VAL A 4 -17.53 7.59 28.17
N SER A 5 -17.85 7.60 28.26
CA SER A 5 -17.20 7.53 28.27
C SER A 5 -16.81 7.53 27.88
N GLY A 6 -17.12 7.72 27.86
CA GLY A 6 -16.38 7.52 27.96
C GLY A 6 -16.05 7.55 27.39
N THR A 7 -15.99 7.39 27.45
CA THR A 7 -15.34 7.31 27.41
C THR A 7 -14.79 7.23 26.91
N ALA A 8 -14.86 7.19 27.04
CA ALA A 8 -14.00 7.04 27.07
C ALA A 8 -13.52 6.88 26.48
N PRO A 9 -13.47 6.96 26.65
CA PRO A 9 -12.71 6.75 26.46
C PRO A 9 -12.20 6.62 25.88
N VAL A 10 -12.01 6.55 26.07
CA VAL A 10 -11.21 6.43 25.94
C VAL A 10 -10.67 6.22 25.36
N GLU A 11 -10.51 6.06 25.46
CA GLU A 11 -9.84 5.91 25.36
C GLU A 11 -9.26 5.74 24.76
N LEU A 12 -9.15 5.74 25.11
CA LEU A 12 -8.44 5.59 24.86
C LEU A 12 -7.83 5.44 24.40
N GLU A 13 -7.57 5.33 24.55
CA GLU A 13 -6.90 5.25 24.34
C GLU A 13 -6.22 5.31 23.84
N ARG A 14 -5.80 5.39 24.10
CA ARG A 14 -4.99 5.43 23.81
C ARG A 14 -4.10 5.44 23.57
N PRO A 15 -3.88 5.31 23.72
CA PRO A 15 -2.97 5.38 23.42
C PRO A 15 -2.24 5.51 23.03
N GLU A 16 -1.95 5.31 23.21
CA GLU A 16 -1.27 5.44 22.96
C GLU A 16 -0.62 5.70 22.40
N THR A 17 -0.53 5.60 22.61
CA THR A 17 0.08 5.81 22.07
C THR A 17 0.60 6.17 21.43
N ASP A 18 0.92 6.13 21.65
CA ASP A 18 1.40 6.23 21.00
C ASP A 18 1.39 6.53 20.16
N ASP A 19 1.30 6.39 20.37
CA ASP A 19 1.34 6.53 19.40
C ASP A 19 0.78 7.29 18.80
N VAL A 20 1.31 7.68 19.60
CA VAL A 20 0.69 8.51 18.93
C VAL A 20 0.86 8.48 17.56
N VAL A 21 0.52 7.74 17.14
CA VAL A 21 0.58 7.48 15.80
C VAL A 21 -0.16 8.50 15.04
N LEU A 22 0.35 8.87 13.92
CA LEU A 22 -0.39 9.72 13.04
C LEU A 22 -1.51 8.90 12.46
N PRO A 23 -2.74 9.21 12.80
CA PRO A 23 -3.84 8.36 12.36
C PRO A 23 -4.03 8.35 10.85
N ASP A 24 -3.53 9.38 10.17
CA ASP A 24 -3.71 9.46 8.74
C ASP A 24 -2.51 8.97 7.95
N THR A 25 -1.52 8.38 8.61
CA THR A 25 -0.40 7.79 7.90
C THR A 25 -0.86 6.50 7.24
N PRO A 26 -0.88 6.45 5.93
CA PRO A 26 -1.40 5.26 5.25
C PRO A 26 -0.37 4.16 5.15
N TRP A 27 -0.86 2.98 4.84
CA TRP A 27 -0.02 1.89 4.40
C TRP A 27 -0.04 1.86 2.88
N ILE A 28 0.94 1.22 2.30
CA ILE A 28 1.05 1.17 0.84
C ILE A 28 1.33 -0.25 0.40
N THR A 29 0.89 -0.57 -0.81
CA THR A 29 1.24 -1.81 -1.48
C THR A 29 2.28 -1.49 -2.54
N ILE A 30 3.37 -2.23 -2.51
CA ILE A 30 4.46 -2.07 -3.47
C ILE A 30 4.54 -3.32 -4.33
N VAL A 31 4.52 -3.13 -5.65
CA VAL A 31 4.74 -4.23 -6.58
C VAL A 31 6.18 -4.13 -7.07
N TRP A 32 6.87 -5.27 -7.06
CA TRP A 32 8.27 -5.36 -7.42
C TRP A 32 8.42 -5.99 -8.78
N ASN A 33 9.43 -5.57 -9.51
CA ASN A 33 9.71 -6.14 -10.81
C ASN A 33 10.16 -7.58 -10.65
N ASP A 34 9.59 -8.46 -11.46
CA ASP A 34 10.08 -9.82 -11.52
C ASP A 34 10.24 -10.19 -12.99
N PRO A 35 11.22 -11.05 -13.31
CA PRO A 35 11.53 -11.34 -14.71
C PRO A 35 10.54 -12.28 -15.38
N ILE A 36 9.59 -12.81 -14.64
CA ILE A 36 8.70 -13.83 -15.16
C ILE A 36 7.48 -13.23 -15.88
N ASN A 37 6.92 -12.17 -15.29
CA ASN A 37 5.65 -11.65 -15.79
C ASN A 37 5.88 -10.65 -16.91
N LEU A 38 5.07 -10.78 -17.96
CA LEU A 38 5.11 -9.84 -19.08
C LEU A 38 4.59 -8.48 -18.63
N MET A 39 5.15 -7.43 -19.24
CA MET A 39 4.71 -6.06 -18.95
C MET A 39 3.23 -5.88 -19.22
N SER A 40 2.75 -6.44 -20.33
CA SER A 40 1.33 -6.34 -20.65
C SER A 40 0.45 -7.04 -19.63
N TYR A 41 0.94 -8.12 -19.05
CA TYR A 41 0.19 -8.81 -18.01
C TYR A 41 0.10 -7.95 -16.75
N VAL A 42 1.20 -7.31 -16.37
CA VAL A 42 1.21 -6.44 -15.20
C VAL A 42 0.21 -5.31 -15.38
N THR A 43 0.19 -4.69 -16.56
CA THR A 43 -0.79 -3.66 -16.87
C THR A 43 -2.22 -4.20 -16.73
N TYR A 44 -2.44 -5.38 -17.27
CA TYR A 44 -3.75 -6.04 -17.19
C TYR A 44 -4.19 -6.22 -15.74
N VAL A 45 -3.27 -6.68 -14.88
CA VAL A 45 -3.60 -6.90 -13.47
C VAL A 45 -4.01 -5.59 -12.79
N PHE A 46 -3.25 -4.52 -13.05
CA PHE A 46 -3.58 -3.23 -12.45
C PHE A 46 -4.93 -2.70 -12.90
N GLN A 47 -5.28 -2.94 -14.17
CA GLN A 47 -6.59 -2.53 -14.67
C GLN A 47 -7.69 -3.41 -14.09
N THR A 48 -7.43 -4.70 -14.00
CA THR A 48 -8.46 -5.66 -13.58
C THR A 48 -8.75 -5.57 -12.10
N TYR A 49 -7.72 -5.56 -11.27
CA TYR A 49 -7.93 -5.59 -9.84
C TYR A 49 -8.26 -4.22 -9.26
N PHE A 50 -7.48 -3.20 -9.67
CA PHE A 50 -7.69 -1.87 -9.11
C PHE A 50 -8.67 -1.02 -9.88
N SER A 51 -9.09 -1.48 -11.04
CA SER A 51 -9.96 -0.71 -11.94
C SER A 51 -9.31 0.60 -12.39
N TYR A 52 -8.00 0.61 -12.46
CA TYR A 52 -7.30 1.81 -12.91
C TYR A 52 -7.48 2.00 -14.42
N PRO A 53 -7.58 3.25 -14.88
CA PRO A 53 -7.55 3.50 -16.31
C PRO A 53 -6.25 2.97 -16.92
N ARG A 54 -6.32 2.62 -18.21
CA ARG A 54 -5.17 2.03 -18.86
C ARG A 54 -3.92 2.90 -18.73
N LYS A 55 -4.08 4.20 -18.88
CA LYS A 55 -2.94 5.11 -18.82
C LYS A 55 -2.25 5.05 -17.47
N LYS A 56 -3.04 5.04 -16.40
CA LYS A 56 -2.48 4.93 -15.05
C LYS A 56 -1.82 3.56 -14.85
N ALA A 57 -2.48 2.50 -15.30
CA ALA A 57 -1.94 1.16 -15.16
C ALA A 57 -0.62 1.02 -15.91
N GLU A 58 -0.53 1.58 -17.10
CA GLU A 58 0.70 1.53 -17.87
C GLU A 58 1.82 2.32 -17.20
N LYS A 59 1.49 3.47 -16.62
CA LYS A 59 2.50 4.24 -15.92
C LYS A 59 3.06 3.48 -14.73
N LEU A 60 2.18 2.86 -13.95
CA LEU A 60 2.63 2.07 -12.81
C LEU A 60 3.47 0.88 -13.27
N MET A 61 3.05 0.22 -14.34
CA MET A 61 3.81 -0.89 -14.88
C MET A 61 5.20 -0.45 -15.31
N MET A 62 5.29 0.72 -15.98
CA MET A 62 6.59 1.21 -16.39
C MET A 62 7.47 1.57 -15.21
N ASP A 63 6.86 2.11 -14.14
CA ASP A 63 7.62 2.38 -12.93
C ASP A 63 8.18 1.09 -12.33
N VAL A 64 7.35 0.05 -12.26
CA VAL A 64 7.82 -1.25 -11.78
C VAL A 64 9.00 -1.73 -12.63
N HIS A 65 8.84 -1.64 -13.95
CA HIS A 65 9.85 -2.17 -14.87
C HIS A 65 11.15 -1.36 -14.81
N LYS A 66 11.04 -0.04 -14.82
CA LYS A 66 12.23 0.81 -14.92
C LYS A 66 12.88 1.10 -13.60
N ARG A 67 12.09 1.22 -12.54
CA ARG A 67 12.62 1.57 -11.21
C ARG A 67 12.78 0.37 -10.31
N GLY A 68 12.25 -0.77 -10.72
CA GLY A 68 12.31 -1.98 -9.93
C GLY A 68 11.14 -2.18 -9.02
N LYS A 69 10.36 -1.15 -8.77
CA LYS A 69 9.17 -1.22 -7.92
C LYS A 69 8.30 0.01 -8.10
N ALA A 70 7.05 -0.11 -7.68
CA ALA A 70 6.14 1.03 -7.68
C ALA A 70 5.10 0.87 -6.58
N VAL A 71 4.71 1.98 -6.00
CA VAL A 71 3.58 2.01 -5.08
C VAL A 71 2.31 2.00 -5.92
N VAL A 72 1.49 0.99 -5.75
CA VAL A 72 0.31 0.83 -6.59
C VAL A 72 -0.98 1.17 -5.87
N SER A 73 -0.98 1.18 -4.54
CA SER A 73 -2.18 1.56 -3.79
C SER A 73 -1.78 2.00 -2.39
N SER A 74 -2.71 2.72 -1.74
CA SER A 74 -2.50 3.15 -0.37
C SER A 74 -3.83 3.12 0.37
N GLY A 75 -3.75 2.97 1.68
CA GLY A 75 -4.94 2.89 2.51
C GLY A 75 -4.61 2.37 3.88
N THR A 76 -5.60 1.75 4.52
CA THR A 76 -5.36 1.14 5.82
C THR A 76 -4.50 -0.09 5.67
N ARG A 77 -3.90 -0.51 6.77
CA ARG A 77 -3.11 -1.74 6.74
C ARG A 77 -3.93 -2.91 6.23
N GLU A 78 -5.15 -3.03 6.73
CA GLU A 78 -6.01 -4.14 6.34
C GLU A 78 -6.31 -4.15 4.85
N GLU A 79 -6.59 -2.96 4.30
CA GLU A 79 -6.82 -2.84 2.87
C GLU A 79 -5.58 -3.24 2.08
N MET A 80 -4.43 -2.80 2.54
CA MET A 80 -3.19 -3.09 1.82
C MET A 80 -2.80 -4.57 1.94
N GLU A 81 -3.11 -5.20 3.07
CA GLU A 81 -2.91 -6.64 3.18
C GLU A 81 -3.74 -7.38 2.15
N ARG A 82 -4.98 -6.92 1.94
CA ARG A 82 -5.84 -7.52 0.94
C ARG A 82 -5.28 -7.32 -0.47
N ASP A 83 -4.75 -6.13 -0.73
CA ASP A 83 -4.18 -5.84 -2.04
C ASP A 83 -2.93 -6.69 -2.29
N VAL A 84 -2.08 -6.85 -1.29
CA VAL A 84 -0.88 -7.67 -1.42
C VAL A 84 -1.27 -9.12 -1.72
N GLU A 85 -2.26 -9.64 -0.99
CA GLU A 85 -2.70 -11.01 -1.25
C GLU A 85 -3.26 -11.16 -2.66
N ALA A 86 -4.00 -10.15 -3.12
CA ALA A 86 -4.53 -10.18 -4.48
C ALA A 86 -3.39 -10.21 -5.50
N MET A 87 -2.38 -9.36 -5.29
CA MET A 87 -1.24 -9.34 -6.21
C MET A 87 -0.54 -10.69 -6.23
N HIS A 88 -0.38 -11.31 -5.07
CA HIS A 88 0.22 -12.65 -5.00
C HIS A 88 -0.61 -13.67 -5.79
N SER A 89 -1.92 -13.58 -5.68
CA SER A 89 -2.77 -14.54 -6.39
C SER A 89 -2.73 -14.33 -7.90
N TYR A 90 -2.36 -13.12 -8.35
CA TYR A 90 -2.12 -12.89 -9.77
C TYR A 90 -0.70 -13.27 -10.19
N GLY A 91 0.13 -13.66 -9.23
CA GLY A 91 1.50 -14.07 -9.54
C GLY A 91 2.51 -12.96 -9.53
N LEU A 92 2.16 -11.81 -8.99
CA LEU A 92 3.10 -10.69 -8.88
C LEU A 92 3.79 -10.69 -7.53
N TRP A 93 4.98 -10.11 -7.48
CA TRP A 93 5.69 -9.90 -6.22
C TRP A 93 5.20 -8.60 -5.61
N ALA A 94 4.70 -8.67 -4.40
CA ALA A 94 4.17 -7.48 -3.74
C ALA A 94 4.41 -7.56 -2.24
N THR A 95 4.62 -6.38 -1.65
CA THR A 95 4.80 -6.25 -0.20
C THR A 95 4.00 -5.04 0.26
N LEU A 96 3.80 -4.95 1.57
CA LEU A 96 3.17 -3.76 2.12
C LEU A 96 4.12 -3.15 3.15
N GLU A 97 4.00 -1.84 3.30
CA GLU A 97 4.74 -1.17 4.36
C GLU A 97 4.03 0.12 4.71
N LYS A 98 4.38 0.66 5.84
CA LYS A 98 3.79 1.91 6.29
C LYS A 98 4.41 3.05 5.52
N SER A 99 3.57 3.88 4.93
CA SER A 99 4.03 5.04 4.19
C SER A 99 4.74 6.01 5.15
N GLY A 100 5.70 6.73 4.63
CA GLY A 100 6.43 7.69 5.44
C GLY A 100 7.52 7.10 6.31
N LYS A 101 7.69 5.78 6.22
CA LYS A 101 8.75 5.15 6.90
C LYS A 101 10.02 5.27 6.09
N GLY A 102 10.30 5.66 5.69
CA GLY A 102 11.11 5.73 4.69
C GLY A 102 11.61 5.73 3.78
N GLY A 103 11.08 5.98 3.81
CA GLY A 103 11.33 6.19 3.28
C GLY A 103 11.66 6.37 2.56
N ASP A 104 11.69 6.16 2.98
CA ASP A 104 12.08 6.19 2.56
C ASP A 104 12.34 6.39 1.62
N GLY A 105 12.25 6.65 1.83
CA GLY A 105 12.60 6.89 1.35
C GLY A 105 12.93 7.12 0.63
N LYS A 106 13.09 7.25 0.99
CA LYS A 106 13.60 7.30 0.71
C LYS A 106 13.89 7.19 0.04
N SER A 107 13.76 7.00 0.41
CA SER A 107 14.13 6.81 0.02
C SER A 107 14.28 6.93 -0.74
N GLY A 108 14.11 7.14 -0.53
CA GLY A 108 14.40 7.23 -0.85
C GLY A 108 14.44 7.52 -1.33
N ASN A 109 14.48 7.59 -1.05
CA ASN A 109 14.71 7.74 -1.11
C ASN A 109 15.01 7.86 -1.46
N VAL A 110 14.96 7.90 -1.22
CA VAL A 110 15.37 7.86 -1.12
C VAL A 110 15.57 7.86 -1.40
#